data_3e654972f2096d5313967874109227bb
#
_entry.id   3e654972f2096d5313967874109227bb
#
_cell.length_a   1.000
_cell.length_b   1.000
_cell.length_c   1.000
_cell.angle_alpha   90.00
_cell.angle_beta   90.00
_cell.angle_gamma   90.00
#
_symmetry.space_group_name_H-M   'P 1'
#
loop_
_entity.id
_entity.type
_entity.pdbx_description
1 polymer ?
#
loop_
_entity_poly.entity_id
_entity_poly.type
_entity_poly.pdbx_seq_one_letter_code
_entity_poly.pdbx_strand_id
1 'polypeptide(L)'
;MTTDNRASEHDSTTNPALAVHVSQLVKRYGDMVALDYFDLDVNQGEIFGLLGPNGSGKTTAINCILALLTYDSGTIRVFGQPMTPTSYALKRRIGIVPQNVAVFNELTVTENIDYFCSLYVPKKTDRAPLVEESIEFVGLQDFRKFRPGKLSGGLLRRLNIACGSAQKPNLIFLDEPT
;
A
#
# COMPACT_ATOMS: atom_id res chain seq x y z
N MET A 1 -55.12 -28.82 8.33
CA MET A 1 -54.55 -27.53 7.90
C MET A 1 -53.26 -27.33 8.66
N THR A 2 -52.19 -27.77 8.08
CA THR A 2 -50.83 -27.71 8.67
C THR A 2 -50.04 -26.77 7.79
N THR A 3 -49.75 -25.58 8.31
CA THR A 3 -48.93 -24.58 7.65
C THR A 3 -47.48 -24.86 7.97
N ASP A 4 -46.75 -25.34 6.96
CA ASP A 4 -45.32 -25.58 6.99
C ASP A 4 -44.61 -24.21 6.81
N ASN A 5 -44.02 -23.70 7.87
CA ASN A 5 -43.28 -22.43 7.90
C ASN A 5 -41.78 -22.75 7.82
N ARG A 6 -41.28 -23.01 6.60
CA ARG A 6 -39.83 -23.07 6.35
C ARG A 6 -39.30 -21.65 6.28
N ALA A 7 -38.82 -21.18 7.41
CA ALA A 7 -37.95 -20.03 7.45
C ALA A 7 -36.64 -20.38 6.71
N SER A 8 -36.38 -19.67 5.63
CA SER A 8 -35.13 -19.70 4.89
C SER A 8 -34.02 -19.13 5.80
N GLU A 9 -33.17 -20.02 6.29
CA GLU A 9 -31.86 -19.64 6.85
C GLU A 9 -31.06 -18.96 5.74
N HIS A 10 -30.98 -17.64 5.80
CA HIS A 10 -29.98 -16.89 5.07
C HIS A 10 -28.62 -17.20 5.72
N ASP A 11 -27.90 -18.10 5.09
CA ASP A 11 -26.47 -18.32 5.33
C ASP A 11 -25.75 -16.98 5.14
N SER A 12 -25.43 -16.34 6.26
CA SER A 12 -24.60 -15.15 6.29
C SER A 12 -23.16 -15.57 6.01
N THR A 13 -22.84 -15.87 4.76
CA THR A 13 -21.47 -15.88 4.27
C THR A 13 -20.90 -14.51 4.55
N THR A 14 -20.07 -14.43 5.60
CA THR A 14 -19.30 -13.23 5.95
C THR A 14 -18.42 -12.87 4.76
N ASN A 15 -18.91 -11.93 3.97
CA ASN A 15 -18.15 -11.34 2.88
C ASN A 15 -16.85 -10.77 3.49
N PRO A 16 -15.66 -11.23 3.11
CA PRO A 16 -14.42 -10.76 3.73
C PRO A 16 -14.38 -9.24 3.62
N ALA A 17 -14.03 -8.57 4.75
CA ALA A 17 -14.02 -7.12 4.76
C ALA A 17 -13.01 -6.60 3.72
N LEU A 18 -13.46 -5.75 2.81
CA LEU A 18 -12.62 -5.18 1.76
C LEU A 18 -11.54 -4.27 2.36
N ALA A 19 -10.30 -4.48 1.94
CA ALA A 19 -9.20 -3.56 2.20
C ALA A 19 -9.26 -2.34 1.27
N VAL A 20 -9.56 -2.59 -0.03
CA VAL A 20 -9.73 -1.55 -1.06
C VAL A 20 -11.00 -1.86 -1.84
N HIS A 21 -11.81 -0.84 -2.07
CA HIS A 21 -12.96 -0.87 -2.96
C HIS A 21 -12.92 0.36 -3.87
N VAL A 22 -12.89 0.13 -5.17
CA VAL A 22 -12.93 1.16 -6.21
C VAL A 22 -14.11 0.85 -7.12
N SER A 23 -14.96 1.83 -7.37
CA SER A 23 -16.10 1.64 -8.27
C SER A 23 -16.22 2.76 -9.27
N GLN A 24 -16.30 2.36 -10.55
CA GLN A 24 -16.52 3.20 -11.71
C GLN A 24 -15.56 4.39 -11.80
N LEU A 25 -14.28 4.14 -11.49
CA LEU A 25 -13.26 5.18 -11.43
C LEU A 25 -12.86 5.64 -12.83
N VAL A 26 -13.00 6.93 -13.08
CA VAL A 26 -12.55 7.57 -14.32
C VAL A 26 -11.46 8.59 -14.03
N LYS A 27 -10.38 8.54 -14.81
CA LYS A 27 -9.32 9.53 -14.79
C LYS A 27 -8.90 9.90 -16.21
N ARG A 28 -8.91 11.20 -16.50
CA ARG A 28 -8.50 11.76 -17.77
C ARG A 28 -7.32 12.72 -17.62
N TYR A 29 -6.52 12.80 -18.65
CA TYR A 29 -5.47 13.79 -18.84
C TYR A 29 -5.72 14.48 -20.20
N GLY A 30 -6.44 15.60 -20.19
CA GLY A 30 -6.96 16.20 -21.41
C GLY A 30 -7.87 15.19 -22.14
N ASP A 31 -7.55 14.88 -23.40
CA ASP A 31 -8.32 13.94 -24.23
C ASP A 31 -7.97 12.46 -23.95
N MET A 32 -6.88 12.19 -23.24
CA MET A 32 -6.45 10.83 -22.95
C MET A 32 -7.19 10.27 -21.71
N VAL A 33 -7.88 9.15 -21.90
CA VAL A 33 -8.51 8.41 -20.80
C VAL A 33 -7.48 7.44 -20.22
N ALA A 34 -7.05 7.67 -18.99
CA ALA A 34 -6.09 6.82 -18.27
C ALA A 34 -6.76 5.70 -17.47
N LEU A 35 -7.95 5.97 -16.92
CA LEU A 35 -8.83 4.99 -16.28
C LEU A 35 -10.23 5.19 -16.84
N ASP A 36 -10.82 4.13 -17.34
CA ASP A 36 -12.16 4.13 -17.95
C ASP A 36 -13.08 3.17 -17.19
N TYR A 37 -13.92 3.73 -16.32
CA TYR A 37 -14.85 2.99 -15.46
C TYR A 37 -14.15 1.82 -14.72
N PHE A 38 -12.97 2.07 -14.16
CA PHE A 38 -12.15 1.07 -13.49
C PHE A 38 -12.78 0.64 -12.16
N ASP A 39 -12.98 -0.66 -12.00
CA ASP A 39 -13.47 -1.30 -10.78
C ASP A 39 -12.38 -2.19 -10.17
N LEU A 40 -12.28 -2.21 -8.82
CA LEU A 40 -11.33 -3.04 -8.11
C LEU A 40 -11.82 -3.34 -6.70
N ASP A 41 -11.81 -4.62 -6.33
CA ASP A 41 -12.02 -5.08 -4.96
C ASP A 41 -10.81 -5.89 -4.50
N VAL A 42 -10.26 -5.56 -3.33
CA VAL A 42 -9.17 -6.28 -2.67
C VAL A 42 -9.61 -6.62 -1.25
N ASN A 43 -9.58 -7.89 -0.89
CA ASN A 43 -9.96 -8.34 0.44
C ASN A 43 -8.83 -8.11 1.46
N GLN A 44 -9.19 -8.03 2.75
CA GLN A 44 -8.18 -8.04 3.81
C GLN A 44 -7.45 -9.38 3.83
N GLY A 45 -6.12 -9.32 4.00
CA GLY A 45 -5.26 -10.51 3.99
C GLY A 45 -4.97 -11.10 2.61
N GLU A 46 -5.44 -10.46 1.54
CA GLU A 46 -5.19 -10.88 0.16
C GLU A 46 -3.89 -10.28 -0.39
N ILE A 47 -3.19 -11.06 -1.23
CA ILE A 47 -2.12 -10.57 -2.10
C ILE A 47 -2.73 -10.40 -3.49
N PHE A 48 -2.90 -9.15 -3.91
CA PHE A 48 -3.51 -8.81 -5.19
C PHE A 48 -2.47 -8.29 -6.19
N GLY A 49 -2.47 -8.82 -7.40
CA GLY A 49 -1.58 -8.39 -8.49
C GLY A 49 -2.32 -7.61 -9.57
N LEU A 50 -2.03 -6.33 -9.73
CA LEU A 50 -2.54 -5.51 -10.83
C LEU A 50 -1.60 -5.63 -12.03
N LEU A 51 -1.99 -6.45 -13.02
CA LEU A 51 -1.20 -6.74 -14.20
C LEU A 51 -1.67 -5.92 -15.41
N GLY A 52 -0.73 -5.60 -16.29
CA GLY A 52 -1.01 -4.89 -17.54
C GLY A 52 0.27 -4.30 -18.15
N PRO A 53 0.24 -3.92 -19.45
CA PRO A 53 1.37 -3.30 -20.12
C PRO A 53 1.72 -1.94 -19.52
N ASN A 54 2.91 -1.41 -19.85
CA ASN A 54 3.29 -0.06 -19.48
C ASN A 54 2.31 0.94 -20.12
N GLY A 55 1.89 1.93 -19.34
CA GLY A 55 0.87 2.90 -19.77
C GLY A 55 -0.59 2.45 -19.61
N SER A 56 -0.87 1.25 -19.09
CA SER A 56 -2.25 0.77 -18.87
C SER A 56 -2.97 1.42 -17.68
N GLY A 57 -2.39 2.41 -17.01
CA GLY A 57 -3.01 3.13 -15.91
C GLY A 57 -2.75 2.56 -14.51
N LYS A 58 -1.91 1.52 -14.34
CA LYS A 58 -1.63 0.90 -13.01
C LYS A 58 -1.19 1.93 -11.97
N THR A 59 -0.13 2.68 -12.24
CA THR A 59 0.38 3.73 -11.35
C THR A 59 -0.66 4.86 -11.16
N THR A 60 -1.45 5.17 -12.18
CA THR A 60 -2.55 6.14 -12.08
C THR A 60 -3.62 5.65 -11.10
N ALA A 61 -4.03 4.37 -11.20
CA ALA A 61 -4.99 3.77 -10.27
C ALA A 61 -4.47 3.79 -8.83
N ILE A 62 -3.23 3.36 -8.60
CA ILE A 62 -2.59 3.39 -7.27
C ILE A 62 -2.58 4.82 -6.71
N ASN A 63 -2.16 5.82 -7.51
CA ASN A 63 -2.11 7.21 -7.07
C ASN A 63 -3.50 7.80 -6.77
N CYS A 64 -4.54 7.41 -7.52
CA CYS A 64 -5.92 7.79 -7.20
C CYS A 64 -6.39 7.13 -5.90
N ILE A 65 -6.12 5.82 -5.71
CA ILE A 65 -6.48 5.09 -4.48
C ILE A 65 -5.82 5.70 -3.25
N LEU A 66 -4.58 6.16 -3.38
CA LEU A 66 -3.83 6.83 -2.30
C LEU A 66 -4.24 8.30 -2.10
N ALA A 67 -5.16 8.82 -2.91
CA ALA A 67 -5.52 10.23 -2.97
C ALA A 67 -4.29 11.16 -3.10
N LEU A 68 -3.31 10.73 -3.90
CA LEU A 68 -2.19 11.53 -4.38
C LEU A 68 -2.52 12.20 -5.71
N LEU A 69 -3.52 11.69 -6.41
CA LEU A 69 -4.03 12.19 -7.68
C LEU A 69 -5.56 12.32 -7.59
N THR A 70 -6.08 13.41 -8.15
CA THR A 70 -7.53 13.61 -8.31
C THR A 70 -8.06 12.76 -9.47
N TYR A 71 -9.32 12.40 -9.41
CA TYR A 71 -10.03 11.66 -10.45
C TYR A 71 -11.33 12.39 -10.84
N ASP A 72 -11.88 12.05 -11.99
CA ASP A 72 -13.01 12.79 -12.58
C ASP A 72 -14.36 12.27 -12.07
N SER A 73 -14.50 10.95 -11.90
CA SER A 73 -15.71 10.32 -11.35
C SER A 73 -15.40 8.95 -10.75
N GLY A 74 -16.35 8.40 -10.01
CA GLY A 74 -16.25 7.13 -9.31
C GLY A 74 -16.11 7.28 -7.79
N THR A 75 -15.87 6.17 -7.11
CA THR A 75 -15.70 6.16 -5.65
C THR A 75 -14.52 5.28 -5.24
N ILE A 76 -13.81 5.72 -4.19
CA ILE A 76 -12.70 4.95 -3.60
C ILE A 76 -12.92 4.86 -2.10
N ARG A 77 -12.90 3.63 -1.59
CA ARG A 77 -12.94 3.34 -0.15
C ARG A 77 -11.75 2.47 0.23
N VAL A 78 -11.13 2.78 1.36
CA VAL A 78 -10.06 1.97 1.96
C VAL A 78 -10.51 1.62 3.37
N PHE A 79 -10.49 0.33 3.70
CA PHE A 79 -11.05 -0.21 4.95
C PHE A 79 -12.48 0.29 5.23
N GLY A 80 -13.32 0.34 4.18
CA GLY A 80 -14.71 0.79 4.24
C GLY A 80 -14.92 2.31 4.36
N GLN A 81 -13.85 3.11 4.48
CA GLN A 81 -13.92 4.57 4.63
C GLN A 81 -13.56 5.29 3.32
N PRO A 82 -14.21 6.42 2.98
CA PRO A 82 -13.84 7.21 1.81
C PRO A 82 -12.39 7.70 1.90
N MET A 83 -11.63 7.51 0.80
CA MET A 83 -10.27 8.01 0.72
C MET A 83 -10.24 9.42 0.13
N THR A 84 -9.64 10.34 0.85
CA THR A 84 -9.49 11.75 0.48
C THR A 84 -8.06 12.23 0.70
N PRO A 85 -7.63 13.37 0.16
CA PRO A 85 -6.31 13.93 0.44
C PRO A 85 -6.03 14.13 1.94
N THR A 86 -7.05 14.39 2.74
CA THR A 86 -6.97 14.65 4.20
C THR A 86 -7.21 13.43 5.07
N SER A 87 -7.36 12.23 4.50
CA SER A 87 -7.57 10.98 5.26
C SER A 87 -6.29 10.49 5.95
N TYR A 88 -5.67 11.34 6.79
CA TYR A 88 -4.39 11.05 7.44
C TYR A 88 -4.41 9.79 8.32
N ALA A 89 -5.53 9.53 9.01
CA ALA A 89 -5.69 8.33 9.82
C ALA A 89 -5.64 7.04 8.98
N LEU A 90 -6.25 7.05 7.78
CA LEU A 90 -6.16 5.93 6.84
C LEU A 90 -4.76 5.80 6.26
N LYS A 91 -4.16 6.92 5.82
CA LYS A 91 -2.81 6.94 5.22
C LYS A 91 -1.75 6.39 6.16
N ARG A 92 -1.89 6.57 7.47
CA ARG A 92 -0.99 5.98 8.47
C ARG A 92 -1.03 4.45 8.51
N ARG A 93 -2.08 3.83 8.01
CA ARG A 93 -2.24 2.38 7.94
C ARG A 93 -1.77 1.79 6.61
N ILE A 94 -1.26 2.63 5.71
CA ILE A 94 -0.83 2.26 4.35
C ILE A 94 0.67 2.44 4.24
N GLY A 95 1.36 1.42 3.74
CA GLY A 95 2.74 1.46 3.30
C GLY A 95 2.81 1.63 1.79
N ILE A 96 3.80 2.37 1.32
CA ILE A 96 4.04 2.59 -0.11
C ILE A 96 5.49 2.28 -0.41
N VAL A 97 5.71 1.41 -1.40
CA VAL A 97 7.02 1.14 -1.98
C VAL A 97 6.98 1.59 -3.44
N PRO A 98 7.50 2.78 -3.75
CA PRO A 98 7.44 3.30 -5.11
C PRO A 98 8.38 2.54 -6.05
N GLN A 99 8.10 2.63 -7.35
CA GLN A 99 8.94 2.07 -8.43
C GLN A 99 10.38 2.57 -8.33
N ASN A 100 10.55 3.89 -8.25
CA ASN A 100 11.86 4.48 -8.02
C ASN A 100 12.25 4.36 -6.54
N VAL A 101 13.50 3.97 -6.31
CA VAL A 101 14.02 3.87 -4.94
C VAL A 101 14.03 5.25 -4.28
N ALA A 102 13.30 5.38 -3.19
CA ALA A 102 13.13 6.64 -2.45
C ALA A 102 13.81 6.54 -1.09
N VAL A 103 15.15 6.56 -1.08
CA VAL A 103 15.97 6.52 0.14
C VAL A 103 16.98 7.67 0.16
N PHE A 104 17.46 8.04 1.34
CA PHE A 104 18.47 9.08 1.51
C PHE A 104 19.87 8.50 1.39
N ASN A 105 20.65 8.97 0.41
CA ASN A 105 22.00 8.48 0.14
C ASN A 105 23.01 8.79 1.26
N GLU A 106 22.74 9.81 2.05
CA GLU A 106 23.58 10.25 3.18
C GLU A 106 23.39 9.41 4.43
N LEU A 107 22.24 8.74 4.56
CA LEU A 107 21.89 7.89 5.68
C LEU A 107 22.32 6.44 5.43
N THR A 108 22.66 5.73 6.50
CA THR A 108 22.87 4.27 6.48
C THR A 108 21.56 3.51 6.28
N VAL A 109 21.63 2.20 6.05
CA VAL A 109 20.45 1.31 5.99
C VAL A 109 19.58 1.48 7.22
N THR A 110 20.16 1.37 8.43
CA THR A 110 19.41 1.51 9.68
C THR A 110 18.77 2.90 9.82
N GLU A 111 19.53 3.96 9.52
CA GLU A 111 19.04 5.33 9.63
C GLU A 111 17.93 5.64 8.63
N ASN A 112 17.99 5.10 7.40
CA ASN A 112 16.88 5.20 6.43
C ASN A 112 15.61 4.59 6.98
N ILE A 113 15.67 3.32 7.44
CA ILE A 113 14.50 2.61 7.97
C ILE A 113 13.95 3.33 9.21
N ASP A 114 14.83 3.77 10.13
CA ASP A 114 14.44 4.53 11.33
C ASP A 114 13.76 5.85 10.95
N TYR A 115 14.29 6.58 9.97
CA TYR A 115 13.72 7.83 9.50
C TYR A 115 12.28 7.64 8.98
N PHE A 116 12.08 6.72 8.02
CA PHE A 116 10.74 6.49 7.46
C PHE A 116 9.76 5.95 8.51
N CYS A 117 10.20 5.05 9.38
CA CYS A 117 9.39 4.57 10.49
C CYS A 117 9.01 5.70 11.47
N SER A 118 9.89 6.69 11.68
CA SER A 118 9.65 7.81 12.58
C SER A 118 8.49 8.72 12.18
N LEU A 119 8.14 8.75 10.89
CA LEU A 119 7.00 9.51 10.37
C LEU A 119 5.66 8.98 10.90
N TYR A 120 5.63 7.71 11.31
CA TYR A 120 4.45 7.00 11.79
C TYR A 120 4.53 6.69 13.30
N VAL A 121 5.72 6.36 13.80
CA VAL A 121 6.01 5.97 15.19
C VAL A 121 7.03 6.94 15.79
N PRO A 122 6.58 8.08 16.38
CA PRO A 122 7.48 9.15 16.83
C PRO A 122 8.42 8.73 17.98
N LYS A 123 7.94 7.87 18.91
CA LYS A 123 8.74 7.44 20.05
C LYS A 123 9.82 6.44 19.63
N LYS A 124 11.07 6.75 19.92
CA LYS A 124 12.22 5.91 19.54
C LYS A 124 12.17 4.52 20.21
N THR A 125 11.69 4.43 21.44
CA THR A 125 11.54 3.15 22.17
C THR A 125 10.60 2.18 21.47
N ASP A 126 9.51 2.70 20.89
CA ASP A 126 8.49 1.90 20.20
C ASP A 126 8.93 1.56 18.79
N ARG A 127 9.75 2.42 18.18
CA ARG A 127 10.24 2.31 16.82
C ARG A 127 11.43 1.37 16.68
N ALA A 128 12.34 1.36 17.65
CA ALA A 128 13.58 0.57 17.59
C ALA A 128 13.35 -0.93 17.29
N PRO A 129 12.42 -1.63 17.95
CA PRO A 129 12.13 -3.04 17.62
C PRO A 129 11.56 -3.21 16.21
N LEU A 130 10.77 -2.27 15.71
CA LEU A 130 10.21 -2.32 14.36
C LEU A 130 11.30 -2.18 13.29
N VAL A 131 12.28 -1.32 13.53
CA VAL A 131 13.44 -1.15 12.65
C VAL A 131 14.27 -2.42 12.58
N GLU A 132 14.57 -3.04 13.75
CA GLU A 132 15.30 -4.30 13.82
C GLU A 132 14.58 -5.40 13.05
N GLU A 133 13.30 -5.61 13.33
CA GLU A 133 12.48 -6.62 12.66
C GLU A 133 12.42 -6.38 11.14
N SER A 134 12.31 -5.12 10.72
CA SER A 134 12.31 -4.78 9.30
C SER A 134 13.64 -5.11 8.61
N ILE A 135 14.78 -4.84 9.28
CA ILE A 135 16.12 -5.21 8.78
C ILE A 135 16.24 -6.73 8.63
N GLU A 136 15.77 -7.48 9.61
CA GLU A 136 15.78 -8.94 9.60
C GLU A 136 14.88 -9.51 8.49
N PHE A 137 13.68 -8.98 8.38
CA PHE A 137 12.70 -9.41 7.38
C PHE A 137 13.22 -9.31 5.94
N VAL A 138 13.95 -8.22 5.62
CA VAL A 138 14.50 -8.04 4.26
C VAL A 138 15.92 -8.60 4.09
N GLY A 139 16.54 -9.16 5.14
CA GLY A 139 17.87 -9.76 5.10
C GLY A 139 18.99 -8.73 4.90
N LEU A 140 18.95 -7.60 5.64
CA LEU A 140 19.96 -6.54 5.57
C LEU A 140 20.82 -6.42 6.83
N GLN A 141 20.90 -7.47 7.67
CA GLN A 141 21.64 -7.44 8.95
C GLN A 141 23.11 -7.06 8.80
N ASP A 142 23.77 -7.62 7.77
CA ASP A 142 25.20 -7.40 7.50
C ASP A 142 25.47 -6.02 6.86
N PHE A 143 24.43 -5.35 6.38
CA PHE A 143 24.52 -4.08 5.66
C PHE A 143 24.06 -2.87 6.46
N ARG A 144 23.74 -3.03 7.76
CA ARG A 144 23.14 -2.00 8.64
C ARG A 144 23.82 -0.64 8.58
N LYS A 145 25.16 -0.65 8.52
CA LYS A 145 26.02 0.56 8.52
C LYS A 145 26.39 1.03 7.11
N PHE A 146 25.91 0.35 6.08
CA PHE A 146 26.23 0.73 4.71
C PHE A 146 25.27 1.84 4.26
N ARG A 147 25.80 2.74 3.43
CA ARG A 147 25.00 3.73 2.73
C ARG A 147 24.44 3.15 1.42
N PRO A 148 23.31 3.66 0.91
CA PRO A 148 22.67 3.17 -0.31
C PRO A 148 23.62 3.01 -1.51
N GLY A 149 24.52 3.95 -1.73
CA GLY A 149 25.49 3.91 -2.83
C GLY A 149 26.51 2.76 -2.77
N LYS A 150 26.58 2.00 -1.66
CA LYS A 150 27.43 0.79 -1.52
C LYS A 150 26.62 -0.51 -1.64
N LEU A 151 25.31 -0.42 -1.88
CA LEU A 151 24.44 -1.58 -2.01
C LEU A 151 24.29 -1.97 -3.49
N SER A 152 24.15 -3.28 -3.75
CA SER A 152 23.69 -3.74 -5.06
C SER A 152 22.25 -3.32 -5.32
N GLY A 153 21.81 -3.32 -6.59
CA GLY A 153 20.42 -2.96 -6.95
C GLY A 153 19.37 -3.77 -6.16
N GLY A 154 19.60 -5.08 -5.99
CA GLY A 154 18.71 -5.94 -5.21
C GLY A 154 18.69 -5.59 -3.72
N LEU A 155 19.85 -5.27 -3.10
CA LEU A 155 19.91 -4.83 -1.71
C LEU A 155 19.26 -3.45 -1.52
N LEU A 156 19.44 -2.57 -2.50
CA LEU A 156 18.82 -1.25 -2.51
C LEU A 156 17.28 -1.37 -2.60
N ARG A 157 16.79 -2.30 -3.42
CA ARG A 157 15.34 -2.59 -3.50
C ARG A 157 14.80 -3.15 -2.19
N ARG A 158 15.53 -4.05 -1.52
CA ARG A 158 15.18 -4.55 -0.18
C ARG A 158 15.10 -3.41 0.85
N LEU A 159 16.05 -2.46 0.81
CA LEU A 159 16.01 -1.27 1.66
C LEU A 159 14.76 -0.43 1.39
N ASN A 160 14.39 -0.22 0.12
CA ASN A 160 13.18 0.52 -0.25
C ASN A 160 11.91 -0.14 0.30
N ILE A 161 11.83 -1.48 0.23
CA ILE A 161 10.73 -2.26 0.82
C ILE A 161 10.70 -2.09 2.34
N ALA A 162 11.85 -2.22 3.01
CA ALA A 162 11.94 -2.04 4.45
C ALA A 162 11.45 -0.65 4.89
N CYS A 163 11.85 0.41 4.18
CA CYS A 163 11.40 1.77 4.46
C CYS A 163 9.89 1.95 4.34
N GLY A 164 9.25 1.30 3.36
CA GLY A 164 7.79 1.38 3.14
C GLY A 164 6.96 0.49 4.06
N SER A 165 7.59 -0.47 4.78
CA SER A 165 6.88 -1.48 5.58
C SER A 165 7.22 -1.48 7.07
N ALA A 166 8.24 -0.74 7.51
CA ALA A 166 8.75 -0.79 8.88
C ALA A 166 7.72 -0.48 9.97
N GLN A 167 6.75 0.40 9.69
CA GLN A 167 5.67 0.74 10.61
C GLN A 167 4.57 -0.34 10.72
N LYS A 168 4.72 -1.50 10.03
CA LYS A 168 3.73 -2.59 9.96
C LYS A 168 2.35 -2.12 9.48
N PRO A 169 2.25 -1.58 8.26
CA PRO A 169 0.98 -1.11 7.73
C PRO A 169 -0.01 -2.27 7.52
N ASN A 170 -1.32 -1.96 7.56
CA ASN A 170 -2.37 -2.93 7.27
C ASN A 170 -2.56 -3.20 5.76
N LEU A 171 -2.06 -2.31 4.90
CA LEU A 171 -2.12 -2.39 3.44
C LEU A 171 -0.80 -1.87 2.88
N ILE A 172 -0.21 -2.59 1.94
CA ILE A 172 1.03 -2.17 1.27
C ILE A 172 0.77 -2.11 -0.24
N PHE A 173 1.13 -0.98 -0.84
CA PHE A 173 1.21 -0.83 -2.29
C PHE A 173 2.67 -0.97 -2.74
N LEU A 174 2.90 -1.89 -3.68
CA LEU A 174 4.18 -2.09 -4.34
C LEU A 174 4.01 -1.68 -5.80
N ASP A 175 4.61 -0.56 -6.22
CA ASP A 175 4.57 -0.12 -7.60
C ASP A 175 5.80 -0.67 -8.33
N GLU A 176 5.59 -1.60 -9.27
CA GLU A 176 6.61 -2.34 -10.02
C GLU A 176 7.81 -2.80 -9.16
N PRO A 177 7.62 -3.83 -8.29
CA PRO A 177 8.61 -4.24 -7.29
C PRO A 177 9.85 -4.96 -7.87
N THR A 178 9.97 -5.14 -9.17
CA THR A 178 11.08 -5.84 -9.86
C THR A 178 12.18 -4.91 -10.31
#